data_9f72a2d26fd0372abb707ce16c60d6f4
#
_entry.id   9f72a2d26fd0372abb707ce16c60d6f4
#
_cell.length_a   1.000
_cell.length_b   1.000
_cell.length_c   1.000
_cell.angle_alpha   90.00
_cell.angle_beta   90.00
_cell.angle_gamma   90.00
#
_symmetry.space_group_name_H-M   'P 1'
#
loop_
_entity.id
_entity.type
_entity.pdbx_description
1 polymer ?
#
loop_
_entity_poly.entity_id
_entity_poly.type
_entity_poly.pdbx_seq_one_letter_code
_entity_poly.pdbx_strand_id
1 'polypeptide(L)'
;MNSAIDIIGSYGPFIVYIYANVLYLYLKDFEIFYIYNIGFLFGIILNLGLKGIIKQPRPSQNMNEFESDLMNGRRFSIRDGIMHDICGMPSGHTTITVYTLLFIFFTVSSKLYFYILLSIVAMTMYQRVAYMHHTSMQVFVGFMVGSLYAIIVYVLYKKKYLNLMTNL
;
A
#
# COMPACT_ATOMS: atom_id res chain seq x y z
N MET A 1 -6.95 -8.84 -24.06
CA MET A 1 -8.01 -8.06 -23.37
C MET A 1 -7.72 -8.14 -21.88
N ASN A 2 -7.36 -7.02 -21.26
CA ASN A 2 -7.14 -7.00 -19.82
C ASN A 2 -8.50 -7.19 -19.13
N SER A 3 -8.60 -8.17 -18.23
CA SER A 3 -9.82 -8.37 -17.45
C SER A 3 -10.04 -7.18 -16.51
N ALA A 4 -11.29 -6.92 -16.08
CA ALA A 4 -11.59 -5.87 -15.10
C ALA A 4 -10.77 -6.08 -13.80
N ILE A 5 -10.53 -7.33 -13.42
CA ILE A 5 -9.69 -7.71 -12.26
C ILE A 5 -8.24 -7.25 -12.45
N ASP A 6 -7.69 -7.39 -13.67
CA ASP A 6 -6.33 -6.96 -13.97
C ASP A 6 -6.21 -5.43 -13.84
N ILE A 7 -7.15 -4.69 -14.43
CA ILE A 7 -7.17 -3.24 -14.34
C ILE A 7 -7.31 -2.77 -12.89
N ILE A 8 -8.33 -3.24 -12.16
CA ILE A 8 -8.58 -2.83 -10.77
C ILE A 8 -7.40 -3.23 -9.88
N GLY A 9 -6.85 -4.43 -10.05
CA GLY A 9 -5.74 -4.91 -9.24
C GLY A 9 -4.44 -4.15 -9.49
N SER A 10 -4.14 -3.81 -10.75
CA SER A 10 -2.93 -3.06 -11.12
C SER A 10 -2.99 -1.61 -10.65
N TYR A 11 -4.16 -0.98 -10.80
CA TYR A 11 -4.37 0.42 -10.40
C TYR A 11 -4.94 0.57 -8.99
N GLY A 12 -5.09 -0.52 -8.23
CA GLY A 12 -5.65 -0.52 -6.88
C GLY A 12 -5.12 0.59 -5.97
N PRO A 13 -3.80 0.80 -5.82
CA PRO A 13 -3.26 1.88 -5.01
C PRO A 13 -3.71 3.28 -5.44
N PHE A 14 -3.79 3.54 -6.74
CA PHE A 14 -4.27 4.81 -7.28
C PHE A 14 -5.76 5.00 -7.03
N ILE A 15 -6.56 3.96 -7.25
CA ILE A 15 -8.00 3.99 -7.04
C ILE A 15 -8.31 4.32 -5.58
N VAL A 16 -7.71 3.60 -4.62
CA VAL A 16 -7.95 3.85 -3.19
C VAL A 16 -7.41 5.21 -2.75
N TYR A 17 -6.28 5.66 -3.32
CA TYR A 17 -5.72 6.98 -3.04
C TYR A 17 -6.65 8.10 -3.47
N ILE A 18 -7.12 8.08 -4.72
CA ILE A 18 -8.06 9.08 -5.24
C ILE A 18 -9.36 9.04 -4.43
N TYR A 19 -9.89 7.83 -4.18
CA TYR A 19 -11.10 7.65 -3.40
C TYR A 19 -10.98 8.27 -2.00
N ALA A 20 -9.89 8.01 -1.27
CA ALA A 20 -9.66 8.56 0.06
C ALA A 20 -9.58 10.09 0.05
N ASN A 21 -8.86 10.65 -0.92
CA ASN A 21 -8.73 12.11 -1.04
C ASN A 21 -10.07 12.77 -1.35
N VAL A 22 -10.84 12.24 -2.29
CA VAL A 22 -12.19 12.75 -2.61
C VAL A 22 -13.11 12.64 -1.39
N LEU A 23 -13.05 11.53 -0.66
CA LEU A 23 -13.86 11.32 0.54
C LEU A 23 -13.55 12.34 1.63
N TYR A 24 -12.26 12.56 1.97
CA TYR A 24 -11.89 13.51 3.03
C TYR A 24 -12.17 14.96 2.64
N LEU A 25 -12.01 15.32 1.37
CA LEU A 25 -12.41 16.63 0.86
C LEU A 25 -13.94 16.83 0.90
N TYR A 26 -14.70 15.80 0.56
CA TYR A 26 -16.17 15.83 0.67
C TYR A 26 -16.64 15.98 2.12
N LEU A 27 -16.00 15.30 3.05
CA LEU A 27 -16.27 15.40 4.49
C LEU A 27 -15.75 16.71 5.10
N LYS A 28 -15.00 17.50 4.34
CA LYS A 28 -14.35 18.76 4.79
C LYS A 28 -13.43 18.57 6.00
N ASP A 29 -12.88 17.36 6.18
CA ASP A 29 -11.93 17.05 7.24
C ASP A 29 -10.49 17.21 6.74
N PHE A 30 -10.03 18.45 6.70
CA PHE A 30 -8.71 18.78 6.18
C PHE A 30 -7.57 18.25 7.06
N GLU A 31 -7.78 18.11 8.38
CA GLU A 31 -6.74 17.56 9.25
C GLU A 31 -6.48 16.08 8.91
N ILE A 32 -7.53 15.28 8.84
CA ILE A 32 -7.41 13.86 8.45
C ILE A 32 -6.89 13.74 7.02
N PHE A 33 -7.32 14.61 6.10
CA PHE A 33 -6.80 14.66 4.74
C PHE A 33 -5.28 14.81 4.71
N TYR A 34 -4.70 15.76 5.46
CA TYR A 34 -3.25 15.95 5.51
C TYR A 34 -2.54 14.76 6.17
N ILE A 35 -3.06 14.25 7.28
CA ILE A 35 -2.46 13.12 7.99
C ILE A 35 -2.47 11.87 7.12
N TYR A 36 -3.58 11.60 6.41
CA TYR A 36 -3.68 10.50 5.46
C TYR A 36 -2.60 10.59 4.37
N ASN A 37 -2.45 11.77 3.75
CA ASN A 37 -1.49 11.97 2.66
C ASN A 37 -0.04 11.84 3.13
N ILE A 38 0.29 12.43 4.27
CA ILE A 38 1.62 12.26 4.88
C ILE A 38 1.86 10.77 5.19
N GLY A 39 0.90 10.10 5.82
CA GLY A 39 0.98 8.67 6.10
C GLY A 39 1.13 7.83 4.83
N PHE A 40 0.41 8.16 3.76
CA PHE A 40 0.52 7.47 2.48
C PHE A 40 1.94 7.57 1.90
N LEU A 41 2.54 8.75 1.88
CA LEU A 41 3.91 8.97 1.40
C LEU A 41 4.94 8.22 2.26
N PHE A 42 4.84 8.32 3.59
CA PHE A 42 5.72 7.57 4.48
C PHE A 42 5.53 6.06 4.38
N GLY A 43 4.31 5.60 4.10
CA GLY A 43 4.03 4.18 3.84
C GLY A 43 4.75 3.65 2.60
N ILE A 44 4.84 4.46 1.53
CA ILE A 44 5.64 4.14 0.34
C ILE A 44 7.13 4.04 0.70
N ILE A 45 7.65 5.02 1.43
CA ILE A 45 9.07 5.05 1.86
C ILE A 45 9.38 3.84 2.76
N LEU A 46 8.51 3.53 3.71
CA LEU A 46 8.63 2.36 4.58
C LEU A 46 8.68 1.06 3.75
N ASN A 47 7.76 0.90 2.80
CA ASN A 47 7.75 -0.28 1.94
C ASN A 47 9.03 -0.41 1.11
N LEU A 48 9.52 0.70 0.54
CA LEU A 48 10.79 0.73 -0.17
C LEU A 48 11.97 0.38 0.74
N GLY A 49 11.99 0.87 1.98
CA GLY A 49 13.01 0.53 2.98
C GLY A 49 13.01 -0.97 3.30
N LEU A 50 11.84 -1.52 3.62
CA LEU A 50 11.69 -2.95 3.92
C LEU A 50 12.13 -3.85 2.77
N LYS A 51 11.78 -3.51 1.54
CA LYS A 51 12.24 -4.22 0.34
C LYS A 51 13.77 -4.22 0.22
N GLY A 52 14.41 -3.09 0.51
CA GLY A 52 15.87 -2.96 0.49
C GLY A 52 16.57 -3.79 1.57
N ILE A 53 15.88 -4.09 2.68
CA ILE A 53 16.41 -4.94 3.76
C ILE A 53 16.17 -6.42 3.45
N ILE A 54 14.93 -6.79 3.08
CA ILE A 54 14.52 -8.20 2.90
C ILE A 54 15.09 -8.80 1.60
N LYS A 55 15.20 -8.01 0.53
CA LYS A 55 15.80 -8.38 -0.76
C LYS A 55 15.32 -9.73 -1.32
N GLN A 56 14.02 -9.98 -1.30
CA GLN A 56 13.43 -11.20 -1.84
C GLN A 56 13.00 -11.02 -3.30
N PRO A 57 13.32 -11.96 -4.22
CA PRO A 57 12.92 -11.88 -5.63
C PRO A 57 11.39 -12.03 -5.80
N ARG A 58 10.89 -11.62 -6.96
CA ARG A 58 9.52 -11.89 -7.39
C ARG A 58 9.41 -13.30 -7.99
N PRO A 59 8.22 -13.93 -7.96
CA PRO A 59 8.06 -15.29 -8.51
C PRO A 59 8.31 -15.40 -10.02
N SER A 60 8.10 -14.32 -10.78
CA SER A 60 8.34 -14.27 -12.23
C SER A 60 9.79 -13.91 -12.63
N GLN A 61 10.71 -13.81 -11.66
CA GLN A 61 12.06 -13.30 -11.88
C GLN A 61 13.07 -14.45 -11.99
N ASN A 62 14.03 -14.33 -12.91
CA ASN A 62 15.16 -15.24 -12.99
C ASN A 62 16.10 -14.99 -11.81
N MET A 63 16.44 -16.05 -11.05
CA MET A 63 17.25 -15.93 -9.83
C MET A 63 18.68 -15.44 -10.14
N ASN A 64 19.30 -15.95 -11.23
CA ASN A 64 20.65 -15.54 -11.59
C ASN A 64 20.74 -14.06 -11.97
N GLU A 65 19.72 -13.55 -12.68
CA GLU A 65 19.63 -12.12 -13.01
C GLU A 65 19.41 -11.26 -11.75
N PHE A 66 18.54 -11.73 -10.85
CA PHE A 66 18.26 -11.05 -9.58
C PHE A 66 19.51 -10.94 -8.71
N GLU A 67 20.26 -12.02 -8.54
CA GLU A 67 21.52 -12.05 -7.77
C GLU A 67 22.58 -11.14 -8.42
N SER A 68 22.74 -11.23 -9.75
CA SER A 68 23.66 -10.37 -10.49
C SER A 68 23.31 -8.88 -10.33
N ASP A 69 22.03 -8.52 -10.44
CA ASP A 69 21.59 -7.15 -10.27
C ASP A 69 21.86 -6.63 -8.86
N LEU A 70 21.58 -7.44 -7.82
CA LEU A 70 21.88 -7.08 -6.44
C LEU A 70 23.37 -6.91 -6.17
N MET A 71 24.22 -7.80 -6.70
CA MET A 71 25.68 -7.71 -6.58
C MET A 71 26.22 -6.44 -7.23
N ASN A 72 25.63 -6.02 -8.33
CA ASN A 72 25.97 -4.79 -9.05
C ASN A 72 25.30 -3.53 -8.46
N GLY A 73 24.62 -3.63 -7.31
CA GLY A 73 23.90 -2.52 -6.67
C GLY A 73 22.67 -2.05 -7.44
N ARG A 74 22.20 -2.81 -8.41
CA ARG A 74 21.01 -2.48 -9.23
C ARG A 74 19.76 -2.99 -8.54
N ARG A 75 18.93 -2.07 -8.04
CA ARG A 75 17.67 -2.41 -7.41
C ARG A 75 16.47 -2.18 -8.33
N PHE A 76 16.62 -1.30 -9.30
CA PHE A 76 15.54 -0.93 -10.21
C PHE A 76 15.87 -1.37 -11.62
N SER A 77 14.90 -1.98 -12.30
CA SER A 77 14.98 -2.36 -13.72
C SER A 77 13.90 -1.62 -14.50
N ILE A 78 14.18 -1.30 -15.75
CA ILE A 78 13.20 -0.71 -16.67
C ILE A 78 12.67 -1.83 -17.55
N ARG A 79 11.35 -2.06 -17.51
CA ARG A 79 10.62 -2.99 -18.38
C ARG A 79 9.47 -2.22 -19.01
N ASP A 80 9.34 -2.29 -20.31
CA ASP A 80 8.31 -1.58 -21.09
C ASP A 80 8.23 -0.07 -20.78
N GLY A 81 9.38 0.57 -20.57
CA GLY A 81 9.47 1.99 -20.22
C GLY A 81 9.10 2.35 -18.79
N ILE A 82 8.75 1.37 -17.95
CA ILE A 82 8.37 1.57 -16.55
C ILE A 82 9.47 1.08 -15.62
N MET A 83 9.80 1.89 -14.63
CA MET A 83 10.77 1.51 -13.59
C MET A 83 10.13 0.57 -12.58
N HIS A 84 10.70 -0.62 -12.42
CA HIS A 84 10.27 -1.64 -11.47
C HIS A 84 11.35 -1.92 -10.42
N ASP A 85 10.93 -1.99 -9.16
CA ASP A 85 11.77 -2.52 -8.08
C ASP A 85 11.87 -4.05 -8.22
N ILE A 86 13.07 -4.58 -8.32
CA ILE A 86 13.32 -6.03 -8.45
C ILE A 86 12.95 -6.80 -7.18
N CYS A 87 12.93 -6.14 -6.01
CA CYS A 87 12.58 -6.77 -4.75
C CYS A 87 11.06 -6.96 -4.62
N GLY A 88 10.63 -8.18 -4.28
CA GLY A 88 9.21 -8.55 -4.19
C GLY A 88 8.59 -8.37 -2.80
N MET A 89 9.35 -8.39 -1.71
CA MET A 89 8.82 -8.44 -0.34
C MET A 89 9.13 -7.18 0.47
N PRO A 90 8.11 -6.57 1.10
CA PRO A 90 6.68 -6.86 1.04
C PRO A 90 6.01 -6.34 -0.24
N SER A 91 4.79 -6.81 -0.56
CA SER A 91 4.00 -6.30 -1.69
C SER A 91 3.56 -4.86 -1.44
N GLY A 92 4.09 -3.90 -2.21
CA GLY A 92 3.79 -2.48 -2.05
C GLY A 92 2.32 -2.13 -2.35
N HIS A 93 1.74 -2.74 -3.39
CA HIS A 93 0.33 -2.56 -3.71
C HIS A 93 -0.56 -2.96 -2.53
N THR A 94 -0.29 -4.14 -1.94
CA THR A 94 -1.03 -4.62 -0.77
C THR A 94 -0.83 -3.72 0.44
N THR A 95 0.41 -3.36 0.76
CA THR A 95 0.72 -2.49 1.92
C THR A 95 -0.07 -1.19 1.89
N ILE A 96 -0.07 -0.50 0.74
CA ILE A 96 -0.70 0.81 0.61
C ILE A 96 -2.23 0.72 0.54
N THR A 97 -2.78 -0.28 -0.16
CA THR A 97 -4.23 -0.44 -0.22
C THR A 97 -4.83 -0.83 1.13
N VAL A 98 -4.14 -1.70 1.89
CA VAL A 98 -4.55 -2.08 3.25
C VAL A 98 -4.42 -0.91 4.23
N TYR A 99 -3.34 -0.13 4.15
CA TYR A 99 -3.21 1.11 4.91
C TYR A 99 -4.43 2.01 4.69
N THR A 100 -4.78 2.29 3.43
CA THR A 100 -5.92 3.16 3.09
C THR A 100 -7.24 2.60 3.62
N LEU A 101 -7.50 1.30 3.41
CA LEU A 101 -8.71 0.63 3.90
C LEU A 101 -8.89 0.82 5.40
N LEU A 102 -7.85 0.48 6.18
CA LEU A 102 -7.94 0.50 7.63
C LEU A 102 -7.92 1.92 8.19
N PHE A 103 -7.17 2.85 7.58
CA PHE A 103 -7.18 4.23 8.00
C PHE A 103 -8.57 4.87 7.82
N ILE A 104 -9.26 4.62 6.68
CA ILE A 104 -10.64 5.06 6.46
C ILE A 104 -11.59 4.35 7.44
N PHE A 105 -11.41 3.05 7.68
CA PHE A 105 -12.23 2.31 8.66
C PHE A 105 -12.15 2.93 10.06
N PHE A 106 -10.96 3.37 10.49
CA PHE A 106 -10.78 3.99 11.80
C PHE A 106 -11.25 5.45 11.89
N THR A 107 -11.28 6.17 10.77
CA THR A 107 -11.59 7.60 10.74
C THR A 107 -13.00 7.91 10.28
N VAL A 108 -13.61 7.04 9.47
CA VAL A 108 -14.94 7.24 8.90
C VAL A 108 -15.88 6.12 9.29
N SER A 109 -16.92 6.44 10.09
CA SER A 109 -17.89 5.46 10.61
C SER A 109 -18.92 5.04 9.55
N SER A 110 -18.48 4.58 8.38
CA SER A 110 -19.38 4.14 7.31
C SER A 110 -19.03 2.74 6.82
N LYS A 111 -19.96 1.81 7.02
CA LYS A 111 -19.83 0.43 6.53
C LYS A 111 -19.76 0.34 5.01
N LEU A 112 -20.47 1.23 4.30
CA LEU A 112 -20.49 1.24 2.84
C LEU A 112 -19.07 1.50 2.27
N TYR A 113 -18.39 2.53 2.76
CA TYR A 113 -17.03 2.86 2.31
C TYR A 113 -16.05 1.74 2.63
N PHE A 114 -16.21 1.11 3.78
CA PHE A 114 -15.39 -0.05 4.15
C PHE A 114 -15.55 -1.22 3.16
N TYR A 115 -16.77 -1.61 2.82
CA TYR A 115 -17.00 -2.76 1.92
C TYR A 115 -16.55 -2.47 0.48
N ILE A 116 -16.72 -1.23 -0.01
CA ILE A 116 -16.21 -0.83 -1.32
C ILE A 116 -14.69 -0.98 -1.36
N LEU A 117 -14.00 -0.41 -0.38
CA LEU A 117 -12.53 -0.49 -0.31
C LEU A 117 -12.03 -1.91 -0.08
N LEU A 118 -12.70 -2.68 0.76
CA LEU A 118 -12.37 -4.09 1.01
C LEU A 118 -12.39 -4.90 -0.30
N SER A 119 -13.38 -4.65 -1.16
CA SER A 119 -13.47 -5.31 -2.46
C SER A 119 -12.28 -4.96 -3.36
N ILE A 120 -11.88 -3.68 -3.41
CA ILE A 120 -10.72 -3.22 -4.20
C ILE A 120 -9.43 -3.84 -3.66
N VAL A 121 -9.25 -3.87 -2.33
CA VAL A 121 -8.08 -4.47 -1.68
C VAL A 121 -8.00 -5.96 -1.99
N ALA A 122 -9.11 -6.70 -1.86
CA ALA A 122 -9.17 -8.12 -2.17
C ALA A 122 -8.82 -8.41 -3.64
N MET A 123 -9.37 -7.62 -4.58
CA MET A 123 -9.05 -7.72 -6.00
C MET A 123 -7.57 -7.41 -6.27
N THR A 124 -7.01 -6.39 -5.61
CA THR A 124 -5.59 -6.05 -5.71
C THR A 124 -4.72 -7.20 -5.22
N MET A 125 -5.00 -7.75 -4.03
CA MET A 125 -4.23 -8.87 -3.46
C MET A 125 -4.30 -10.11 -4.38
N TYR A 126 -5.50 -10.46 -4.84
CA TYR A 126 -5.71 -11.56 -5.77
C TYR A 126 -4.90 -11.38 -7.06
N GLN A 127 -5.00 -10.21 -7.69
CA GLN A 127 -4.29 -9.90 -8.93
C GLN A 127 -2.78 -10.03 -8.76
N ARG A 128 -2.21 -9.56 -7.64
CA ARG A 128 -0.76 -9.66 -7.39
C ARG A 128 -0.27 -11.11 -7.36
N VAL A 129 -1.07 -12.05 -6.87
CA VAL A 129 -0.73 -13.48 -6.85
C VAL A 129 -1.04 -14.15 -8.18
N ALA A 130 -2.25 -13.95 -8.71
CA ALA A 130 -2.73 -14.61 -9.93
C ALA A 130 -1.86 -14.27 -11.16
N TYR A 131 -1.33 -13.06 -11.22
CA TYR A 131 -0.45 -12.61 -12.32
C TYR A 131 1.05 -12.74 -11.99
N MET A 132 1.40 -13.53 -10.98
CA MET A 132 2.79 -13.85 -10.61
C MET A 132 3.68 -12.62 -10.33
N HIS A 133 3.08 -11.49 -9.96
CA HIS A 133 3.83 -10.29 -9.54
C HIS A 133 4.42 -10.46 -8.14
N HIS A 134 3.73 -11.22 -7.29
CA HIS A 134 4.13 -11.52 -5.92
C HIS A 134 3.71 -12.93 -5.52
N THR A 135 4.44 -13.54 -4.58
CA THR A 135 3.98 -14.77 -3.91
C THR A 135 2.88 -14.45 -2.90
N SER A 136 2.08 -15.45 -2.50
CA SER A 136 1.08 -15.30 -1.45
C SER A 136 1.70 -14.80 -0.13
N MET A 137 2.93 -15.24 0.19
CA MET A 137 3.66 -14.79 1.38
C MET A 137 4.03 -13.31 1.28
N GLN A 138 4.49 -12.82 0.11
CA GLN A 138 4.81 -11.41 -0.10
C GLN A 138 3.58 -10.50 0.04
N VAL A 139 2.43 -10.99 -0.41
CA VAL A 139 1.13 -10.32 -0.25
C VAL A 139 0.69 -10.35 1.20
N PHE A 140 0.81 -11.49 1.88
CA PHE A 140 0.47 -11.62 3.31
C PHE A 140 1.31 -10.69 4.19
N VAL A 141 2.63 -10.64 3.98
CA VAL A 141 3.49 -9.71 4.72
C VAL A 141 3.15 -8.26 4.39
N GLY A 142 2.82 -7.96 3.12
CA GLY A 142 2.32 -6.64 2.74
C GLY A 142 1.03 -6.25 3.48
N PHE A 143 0.11 -7.20 3.67
CA PHE A 143 -1.11 -7.01 4.46
C PHE A 143 -0.78 -6.71 5.94
N MET A 144 0.10 -7.49 6.56
CA MET A 144 0.50 -7.29 7.96
C MET A 144 1.18 -5.94 8.17
N VAL A 145 2.11 -5.57 7.27
CA VAL A 145 2.80 -4.26 7.32
C VAL A 145 1.81 -3.11 7.15
N GLY A 146 0.91 -3.19 6.16
CA GLY A 146 -0.10 -2.16 5.92
C GLY A 146 -1.06 -2.00 7.09
N SER A 147 -1.47 -3.12 7.71
CA SER A 147 -2.35 -3.11 8.89
C SER A 147 -1.69 -2.47 10.11
N LEU A 148 -0.48 -2.92 10.45
CA LEU A 148 0.26 -2.36 11.59
C LEU A 148 0.54 -0.87 11.38
N TYR A 149 0.94 -0.50 10.16
CA TYR A 149 1.22 0.88 9.82
C TYR A 149 -0.02 1.78 9.94
N ALA A 150 -1.19 1.32 9.47
CA ALA A 150 -2.45 2.05 9.63
C ALA A 150 -2.81 2.30 11.10
N ILE A 151 -2.63 1.28 11.94
CA ILE A 151 -2.87 1.39 13.40
C ILE A 151 -1.92 2.43 14.00
N ILE A 152 -0.63 2.39 13.68
CA ILE A 152 0.36 3.34 14.20
C ILE A 152 -0.02 4.78 13.81
N VAL A 153 -0.29 5.04 12.54
CA VAL A 153 -0.65 6.39 12.06
C VAL A 153 -1.93 6.88 12.75
N TYR A 154 -2.95 6.03 12.89
CA TYR A 154 -4.19 6.37 13.57
C TYR A 154 -3.98 6.66 15.07
N VAL A 155 -3.19 5.85 15.77
CA VAL A 155 -2.88 6.08 17.19
C VAL A 155 -2.14 7.39 17.40
N LEU A 156 -1.15 7.70 16.55
CA LEU A 156 -0.43 8.97 16.60
C LEU A 156 -1.36 10.17 16.35
N TYR A 157 -2.27 10.06 15.40
CA TYR A 157 -3.31 11.06 15.16
C TYR A 157 -4.18 11.28 16.41
N LYS A 158 -4.71 10.20 16.99
CA LYS A 158 -5.56 10.28 18.20
C LYS A 158 -4.83 10.87 19.40
N LYS A 159 -3.57 10.49 19.61
CA LYS A 159 -2.75 11.04 20.72
C LYS A 159 -2.54 12.54 20.57
N LYS A 160 -2.27 13.02 19.36
CA LYS A 160 -2.17 14.47 19.08
C LYS A 160 -3.46 15.19 19.44
N TYR A 161 -4.61 14.64 19.07
CA TYR A 161 -5.92 15.23 19.33
C TYR A 161 -6.24 15.29 20.84
N LEU A 162 -5.95 14.22 21.59
CA LEU A 162 -6.12 14.18 23.05
C LEU A 162 -5.25 15.23 23.76
N ASN A 163 -3.97 15.35 23.37
CA ASN A 163 -3.07 16.34 23.97
C ASN A 163 -3.50 17.79 23.70
N LEU A 164 -4.11 18.08 22.57
CA LEU A 164 -4.67 19.40 22.29
C LEU A 164 -5.87 19.72 23.18
N MET A 165 -6.73 18.73 23.47
CA MET A 165 -7.90 18.90 24.33
C MET A 165 -7.56 19.04 25.83
N THR A 166 -6.46 18.44 26.28
CA THR A 166 -6.02 18.51 27.70
C THR A 166 -5.23 19.77 28.01
N ASN A 167 -4.78 20.52 27.01
CA ASN A 167 -4.06 21.78 27.16
C ASN A 167 -4.93 23.04 26.91
N LEU A 168 -6.23 22.86 26.71
CA LEU A 168 -7.27 23.91 26.69
C LEU A 168 -8.06 23.93 27.98
#